data_b503f8509d700758e97219023cd84bdc
#
_entry.id   b503f8509d700758e97219023cd84bdc
#
_cell.length_a   1.000
_cell.length_b   1.000
_cell.length_c   1.000
_cell.angle_alpha   90.00
_cell.angle_beta   90.00
_cell.angle_gamma   90.00
#
_symmetry.space_group_name_H-M   'P 1'
#
loop_
_entity.id
_entity.type
_entity.pdbx_description
1 polymer ?
#
loop_
_entity_poly.entity_id
_entity_poly.type
_entity_poly.pdbx_seq_one_letter_code
_entity_poly.pdbx_strand_id
1 'polypeptide(L)'
;VDDTDAAHARALERGARTITAPTENGMGRGAIIEDPHGAALGLFTAAPGATDGVNPHGHGFMCWCELVTPDPKASAEFLAHVLGWTSTEKDMGDFTVTIASAGGHPVASLWKRCDDDAHPWKRARWYPYVQVDAIEVASARARTLGARLPCDLMPIPGVGRWQPTYDPTGCETALLEPSQCATGP
;
A
#
# COMPACT_ATOMS: atom_id res chain seq x y z
N VAL A 1 -7.89 -8.50 -10.03
CA VAL A 1 -7.33 -9.27 -11.17
C VAL A 1 -8.45 -9.90 -11.95
N ASP A 2 -8.26 -10.14 -13.26
CA ASP A 2 -9.28 -10.78 -14.12
C ASP A 2 -9.45 -12.26 -13.80
N ASP A 3 -8.38 -12.93 -13.38
CA ASP A 3 -8.34 -14.34 -13.01
C ASP A 3 -7.38 -14.56 -11.85
N THR A 4 -7.94 -14.94 -10.70
CA THR A 4 -7.17 -15.18 -9.46
C THR A 4 -6.23 -16.38 -9.58
N ASP A 5 -6.65 -17.48 -10.24
CA ASP A 5 -5.80 -18.67 -10.40
C ASP A 5 -4.62 -18.39 -11.31
N ALA A 6 -4.85 -17.71 -12.43
CA ALA A 6 -3.78 -17.32 -13.34
C ALA A 6 -2.80 -16.31 -12.68
N ALA A 7 -3.30 -15.33 -11.94
CA ALA A 7 -2.45 -14.38 -11.23
C ALA A 7 -1.64 -15.08 -10.11
N HIS A 8 -2.26 -16.01 -9.39
CA HIS A 8 -1.59 -16.82 -8.38
C HIS A 8 -0.47 -17.68 -9.00
N ALA A 9 -0.74 -18.34 -10.14
CA ALA A 9 0.27 -19.12 -10.85
C ALA A 9 1.47 -18.25 -11.27
N ARG A 10 1.21 -17.08 -11.90
CA ARG A 10 2.28 -16.12 -12.25
C ARG A 10 3.11 -15.67 -11.04
N ALA A 11 2.45 -15.49 -9.89
CA ALA A 11 3.17 -15.12 -8.66
C ALA A 11 4.14 -16.22 -8.21
N LEU A 12 3.71 -17.47 -8.24
CA LEU A 12 4.57 -18.62 -7.89
C LEU A 12 5.76 -18.78 -8.84
N GLU A 13 5.58 -18.52 -10.15
CA GLU A 13 6.66 -18.52 -11.14
C GLU A 13 7.77 -17.50 -10.80
N ARG A 14 7.43 -16.44 -10.06
CA ARG A 14 8.34 -15.40 -9.62
C ARG A 14 8.76 -15.52 -8.16
N GLY A 15 8.57 -16.70 -7.56
CA GLY A 15 9.07 -17.00 -6.22
C GLY A 15 8.19 -16.56 -5.07
N ALA A 16 6.94 -16.19 -5.33
CA ALA A 16 5.98 -15.95 -4.26
C ALA A 16 5.62 -17.25 -3.52
N ARG A 17 5.19 -17.11 -2.28
CA ARG A 17 4.69 -18.21 -1.46
C ARG A 17 3.18 -18.07 -1.24
N THR A 18 2.44 -19.15 -1.37
CA THR A 18 1.01 -19.17 -1.05
C THR A 18 0.80 -19.07 0.46
N ILE A 19 0.01 -18.08 0.90
CA ILE A 19 -0.54 -18.01 2.28
C ILE A 19 -1.92 -18.66 2.28
N THR A 20 -2.79 -18.25 1.34
CA THR A 20 -4.11 -18.85 1.14
C THR A 20 -4.28 -19.17 -0.34
N ALA A 21 -4.56 -20.43 -0.65
CA ALA A 21 -4.79 -20.87 -2.03
C ALA A 21 -6.07 -20.25 -2.61
N PRO A 22 -6.18 -20.13 -3.95
CA PRO A 22 -7.37 -19.62 -4.60
C PRO A 22 -8.64 -20.33 -4.13
N THR A 23 -9.57 -19.58 -3.56
CA THR A 23 -10.79 -20.08 -2.89
C THR A 23 -11.98 -19.18 -3.18
N GLU A 24 -13.14 -19.76 -3.43
CA GLU A 24 -14.41 -19.03 -3.52
C GLU A 24 -14.90 -18.59 -2.13
N ASN A 25 -15.45 -17.38 -2.02
CA ASN A 25 -15.93 -16.83 -0.74
C ASN A 25 -17.29 -16.10 -0.83
N GLY A 26 -18.09 -16.38 -1.84
CA GLY A 26 -19.40 -15.74 -2.02
C GLY A 26 -19.37 -14.32 -2.61
N MET A 27 -18.27 -13.58 -2.46
CA MET A 27 -18.04 -12.29 -3.11
C MET A 27 -17.24 -12.43 -4.41
N GLY A 28 -16.58 -13.57 -4.58
CA GLY A 28 -15.72 -13.89 -5.71
C GLY A 28 -14.65 -14.90 -5.32
N ARG A 29 -13.59 -14.96 -6.13
CA ARG A 29 -12.47 -15.87 -5.95
C ARG A 29 -11.25 -15.11 -5.47
N GLY A 30 -10.69 -15.52 -4.33
CA GLY A 30 -9.56 -14.84 -3.69
C GLY A 30 -8.41 -15.76 -3.35
N ALA A 31 -7.19 -15.22 -3.33
CA ALA A 31 -5.98 -15.86 -2.83
C ALA A 31 -5.14 -14.86 -2.06
N ILE A 32 -4.30 -15.33 -1.15
CA ILE A 32 -3.29 -14.50 -0.48
C ILE A 32 -1.93 -15.12 -0.74
N ILE A 33 -1.02 -14.30 -1.24
CA ILE A 33 0.37 -14.65 -1.48
C ILE A 33 1.30 -13.81 -0.61
N GLU A 34 2.51 -14.28 -0.41
CA GLU A 34 3.64 -13.50 0.09
C GLU A 34 4.63 -13.33 -1.06
N ASP A 35 5.03 -12.10 -1.37
CA ASP A 35 6.01 -11.82 -2.41
C ASP A 35 7.41 -12.34 -2.02
N PRO A 36 8.41 -12.36 -2.93
CA PRO A 36 9.76 -12.85 -2.62
C PRO A 36 10.48 -12.11 -1.49
N HIS A 37 10.03 -10.91 -1.14
CA HIS A 37 10.60 -10.08 -0.07
C HIS A 37 9.78 -10.13 1.23
N GLY A 38 8.67 -10.86 1.25
CA GLY A 38 7.86 -11.12 2.44
C GLY A 38 6.62 -10.24 2.62
N ALA A 39 6.24 -9.44 1.62
CA ALA A 39 5.00 -8.65 1.68
C ALA A 39 3.79 -9.51 1.29
N ALA A 40 2.74 -9.46 2.10
CA ALA A 40 1.49 -10.14 1.79
C ALA A 40 0.65 -9.32 0.79
N LEU A 41 0.07 -10.01 -0.21
CA LEU A 41 -0.77 -9.43 -1.24
C LEU A 41 -2.01 -10.31 -1.48
N GLY A 42 -3.20 -9.71 -1.40
CA GLY A 42 -4.45 -10.34 -1.79
C GLY A 42 -4.69 -10.23 -3.30
N LEU A 43 -5.00 -11.35 -3.94
CA LEU A 43 -5.45 -11.43 -5.33
C LEU A 43 -6.95 -11.72 -5.32
N PHE A 44 -7.75 -10.96 -6.06
CA PHE A 44 -9.20 -11.12 -6.02
C PHE A 44 -9.84 -10.90 -7.38
N THR A 45 -10.72 -11.82 -7.77
CA THR A 45 -11.62 -11.70 -8.91
C THR A 45 -13.05 -11.64 -8.39
N ALA A 46 -13.74 -10.54 -8.62
CA ALA A 46 -15.11 -10.35 -8.14
C ALA A 46 -16.09 -11.32 -8.81
N ALA A 47 -17.11 -11.77 -8.08
CA ALA A 47 -18.18 -12.57 -8.64
C ALA A 47 -18.94 -11.79 -9.73
N PRO A 48 -19.50 -12.49 -10.76
CA PRO A 48 -20.32 -11.83 -11.77
C PRO A 48 -21.46 -11.04 -11.15
N GLY A 49 -21.58 -9.77 -11.56
CA GLY A 49 -22.62 -8.85 -11.03
C GLY A 49 -22.25 -8.20 -9.68
N ALA A 50 -21.09 -8.46 -9.13
CA ALA A 50 -20.57 -7.65 -8.04
C ALA A 50 -20.40 -6.21 -8.55
N THR A 51 -20.98 -5.25 -7.83
CA THR A 51 -20.76 -3.84 -8.14
C THR A 51 -19.29 -3.52 -7.85
N ASP A 52 -18.65 -2.81 -8.77
CA ASP A 52 -17.36 -2.18 -8.47
C ASP A 52 -17.53 -1.43 -7.15
N GLY A 53 -16.68 -1.75 -6.19
CA GLY A 53 -16.74 -1.13 -4.88
C GLY A 53 -16.72 0.38 -5.06
N VAL A 54 -17.52 1.08 -4.28
CA VAL A 54 -17.40 2.54 -4.20
C VAL A 54 -15.94 2.81 -3.86
N ASN A 55 -15.24 3.59 -4.71
CA ASN A 55 -13.92 4.09 -4.35
C ASN A 55 -14.13 5.41 -3.57
N PRO A 56 -14.42 5.33 -2.27
CA PRO A 56 -14.74 6.51 -1.49
C PRO A 56 -13.45 7.27 -1.24
N HIS A 57 -13.51 8.56 -1.48
CA HIS A 57 -12.44 9.51 -1.16
C HIS A 57 -12.87 10.35 0.03
N GLY A 58 -11.91 10.80 0.82
CA GLY A 58 -12.14 11.72 1.92
C GLY A 58 -11.76 11.14 3.29
N HIS A 59 -12.23 11.81 4.32
CA HIS A 59 -11.88 11.49 5.71
C HIS A 59 -12.22 10.04 6.10
N GLY A 60 -11.22 9.35 6.64
CA GLY A 60 -11.35 7.98 7.13
C GLY A 60 -11.17 6.89 6.07
N PHE A 61 -10.99 7.25 4.78
CA PHE A 61 -10.76 6.27 3.73
C PHE A 61 -9.27 6.10 3.41
N MET A 62 -8.91 4.91 2.95
CA MET A 62 -7.57 4.66 2.44
C MET A 62 -7.38 5.44 1.13
N CYS A 63 -6.34 6.27 1.07
CA CYS A 63 -6.08 7.15 -0.07
C CYS A 63 -4.79 6.79 -0.82
N TRP A 64 -3.91 6.01 -0.22
CA TRP A 64 -2.64 5.58 -0.82
C TRP A 64 -2.12 4.33 -0.14
N CYS A 65 -1.17 3.64 -0.78
CA CYS A 65 -0.38 2.61 -0.12
C CYS A 65 1.08 2.66 -0.59
N GLU A 66 1.97 2.24 0.28
CA GLU A 66 3.39 2.06 -0.03
C GLU A 66 3.81 0.62 0.18
N LEU A 67 4.68 0.12 -0.69
CA LEU A 67 5.44 -1.09 -0.45
C LEU A 67 6.83 -0.72 0.04
N VAL A 68 7.09 -0.92 1.32
CA VAL A 68 8.43 -0.79 1.90
C VAL A 68 9.15 -2.12 1.68
N THR A 69 10.20 -2.12 0.86
CA THR A 69 10.87 -3.33 0.38
C THR A 69 12.40 -3.16 0.38
N PRO A 70 13.19 -4.23 0.54
CA PRO A 70 14.64 -4.14 0.40
C PRO A 70 15.07 -3.81 -1.04
N ASP A 71 14.28 -4.19 -2.05
CA ASP A 71 14.57 -3.95 -3.46
C ASP A 71 13.34 -3.48 -4.23
N PRO A 72 13.10 -2.16 -4.35
CA PRO A 72 11.97 -1.59 -5.07
C PRO A 72 11.90 -2.01 -6.54
N LYS A 73 13.06 -2.18 -7.20
CA LYS A 73 13.12 -2.58 -8.60
C LYS A 73 12.63 -4.01 -8.80
N ALA A 74 13.15 -4.96 -8.02
CA ALA A 74 12.71 -6.35 -8.06
C ALA A 74 11.23 -6.49 -7.69
N SER A 75 10.75 -5.72 -6.70
CA SER A 75 9.33 -5.68 -6.34
C SER A 75 8.46 -5.11 -7.46
N ALA A 76 8.91 -4.07 -8.16
CA ALA A 76 8.19 -3.52 -9.33
C ALA A 76 8.11 -4.53 -10.47
N GLU A 77 9.21 -5.25 -10.78
CA GLU A 77 9.24 -6.32 -11.78
C GLU A 77 8.29 -7.48 -11.41
N PHE A 78 8.22 -7.84 -10.13
CA PHE A 78 7.27 -8.82 -9.61
C PHE A 78 5.82 -8.37 -9.82
N LEU A 79 5.46 -7.15 -9.40
CA LEU A 79 4.11 -6.59 -9.57
C LEU A 79 3.73 -6.44 -11.04
N ALA A 80 4.67 -6.07 -11.91
CA ALA A 80 4.45 -6.01 -13.35
C ALA A 80 4.10 -7.40 -13.92
N HIS A 81 4.83 -8.45 -13.53
CA HIS A 81 4.56 -9.80 -14.01
C HIS A 81 3.24 -10.38 -13.50
N VAL A 82 2.90 -10.13 -12.24
CA VAL A 82 1.71 -10.71 -11.59
C VAL A 82 0.44 -9.94 -11.95
N LEU A 83 0.51 -8.60 -11.92
CA LEU A 83 -0.65 -7.70 -11.99
C LEU A 83 -0.71 -6.89 -13.30
N GLY A 84 0.33 -6.92 -14.13
CA GLY A 84 0.42 -6.07 -15.31
C GLY A 84 0.66 -4.59 -14.99
N TRP A 85 1.11 -4.26 -13.79
CA TRP A 85 1.40 -2.89 -13.41
C TRP A 85 2.65 -2.36 -14.13
N THR A 86 2.67 -1.07 -14.39
CA THR A 86 3.85 -0.35 -14.86
C THR A 86 4.49 0.43 -13.71
N SER A 87 5.75 0.80 -13.86
CA SER A 87 6.43 1.61 -12.85
C SER A 87 7.28 2.70 -13.49
N THR A 88 7.40 3.84 -12.79
CA THR A 88 8.26 4.97 -13.16
C THR A 88 8.97 5.48 -11.93
N GLU A 89 10.22 5.92 -12.10
CA GLU A 89 10.93 6.61 -11.04
C GLU A 89 10.52 8.09 -11.02
N LYS A 90 10.27 8.61 -9.82
CA LYS A 90 9.96 10.02 -9.57
C LYS A 90 11.01 10.58 -8.64
N ASP A 91 11.69 11.63 -9.11
CA ASP A 91 12.60 12.44 -8.30
C ASP A 91 11.78 13.31 -7.34
N MET A 92 12.08 13.24 -6.06
CA MET A 92 11.47 14.00 -4.98
C MET A 92 12.44 15.03 -4.38
N GLY A 93 13.60 15.24 -5.02
CA GLY A 93 14.67 16.13 -4.61
C GLY A 93 15.76 15.39 -3.82
N ASP A 94 15.51 15.08 -2.56
CA ASP A 94 16.48 14.40 -1.69
C ASP A 94 16.49 12.87 -1.87
N PHE A 95 15.48 12.31 -2.56
CA PHE A 95 15.35 10.88 -2.80
C PHE A 95 14.52 10.60 -4.05
N THR A 96 14.65 9.39 -4.57
CA THR A 96 13.84 8.87 -5.68
C THR A 96 12.85 7.84 -5.15
N VAL A 97 11.60 7.91 -5.62
CA VAL A 97 10.55 6.95 -5.31
C VAL A 97 10.08 6.25 -6.58
N THR A 98 9.83 4.95 -6.52
CA THR A 98 9.20 4.22 -7.62
C THR A 98 7.69 4.31 -7.48
N ILE A 99 7.01 4.84 -8.49
CA ILE A 99 5.55 4.90 -8.56
C ILE A 99 5.06 3.74 -9.42
N ALA A 100 4.22 2.90 -8.85
CA ALA A 100 3.51 1.83 -9.56
C ALA A 100 2.15 2.31 -10.03
N SER A 101 1.77 1.92 -11.25
CA SER A 101 0.53 2.33 -11.91
C SER A 101 -0.21 1.14 -12.49
N ALA A 102 -1.54 1.13 -12.35
CA ALA A 102 -2.45 0.19 -12.97
C ALA A 102 -3.34 0.92 -13.99
N GLY A 103 -3.39 0.45 -15.24
CA GLY A 103 -4.17 1.10 -16.30
C GLY A 103 -3.79 2.56 -16.53
N GLY A 104 -2.53 2.94 -16.27
CA GLY A 104 -2.05 4.32 -16.39
C GLY A 104 -2.32 5.22 -15.17
N HIS A 105 -3.00 4.72 -14.14
CA HIS A 105 -3.28 5.47 -12.92
C HIS A 105 -2.30 5.06 -11.81
N PRO A 106 -1.65 6.02 -11.11
CA PRO A 106 -0.82 5.73 -9.94
C PRO A 106 -1.65 5.03 -8.85
N VAL A 107 -1.15 3.91 -8.31
CA VAL A 107 -1.85 3.11 -7.30
C VAL A 107 -1.01 2.87 -6.04
N ALA A 108 0.32 2.94 -6.14
CA ALA A 108 1.21 2.73 -5.01
C ALA A 108 2.57 3.38 -5.25
N SER A 109 3.30 3.59 -4.17
CA SER A 109 4.75 3.86 -4.21
C SER A 109 5.53 2.68 -3.63
N LEU A 110 6.76 2.51 -4.13
CA LEU A 110 7.69 1.51 -3.63
C LEU A 110 8.91 2.22 -3.05
N TRP A 111 9.20 1.95 -1.79
CA TRP A 111 10.29 2.57 -1.04
C TRP A 111 11.35 1.55 -0.69
N LYS A 112 12.60 1.96 -0.83
CA LYS A 112 13.70 1.18 -0.31
C LYS A 112 13.69 1.24 1.22
N ARG A 113 13.59 0.09 1.86
CA ARG A 113 13.73 -0.02 3.31
C ARG A 113 15.13 0.45 3.72
N CYS A 114 15.20 1.29 4.74
CA CYS A 114 16.49 1.68 5.33
C CYS A 114 17.14 0.51 6.07
N ASP A 115 18.46 0.44 6.08
CA ASP A 115 19.20 -0.63 6.76
C ASP A 115 19.06 -0.55 8.28
N ASP A 116 18.86 0.66 8.81
CA ASP A 116 18.60 0.98 10.21
C ASP A 116 17.10 0.99 10.57
N ASP A 117 16.24 0.51 9.66
CA ASP A 117 14.79 0.42 9.92
C ASP A 117 14.52 -0.27 11.26
N ALA A 118 14.08 0.52 12.23
CA ALA A 118 13.78 0.06 13.59
C ALA A 118 12.53 -0.81 13.66
N HIS A 119 11.84 -1.01 12.52
CA HIS A 119 10.67 -1.86 12.47
C HIS A 119 11.06 -3.30 12.84
N PRO A 120 10.32 -3.95 13.76
CA PRO A 120 10.68 -5.29 14.26
C PRO A 120 10.67 -6.35 13.15
N TRP A 121 9.92 -6.11 12.07
CA TRP A 121 9.79 -7.02 10.95
C TRP A 121 10.70 -6.60 9.79
N LYS A 122 11.81 -7.32 9.64
CA LYS A 122 12.85 -7.03 8.62
C LYS A 122 12.49 -7.49 7.20
N ARG A 123 11.20 -7.68 6.89
CA ARG A 123 10.70 -8.07 5.57
C ARG A 123 9.90 -6.95 4.91
N ALA A 124 9.62 -7.10 3.61
CA ALA A 124 8.78 -6.15 2.90
C ALA A 124 7.36 -6.12 3.50
N ARG A 125 6.73 -4.98 3.42
CA ARG A 125 5.38 -4.76 3.94
C ARG A 125 4.65 -3.66 3.21
N TRP A 126 3.33 -3.80 3.10
CA TRP A 126 2.46 -2.73 2.64
C TRP A 126 2.14 -1.79 3.79
N TYR A 127 2.15 -0.49 3.49
CA TYR A 127 1.94 0.60 4.41
C TYR A 127 0.77 1.47 3.91
N PRO A 128 -0.46 1.27 4.43
CA PRO A 128 -1.63 2.01 3.98
C PRO A 128 -1.68 3.41 4.58
N TYR A 129 -2.20 4.36 3.79
CA TYR A 129 -2.44 5.74 4.18
C TYR A 129 -3.92 6.00 4.28
N VAL A 130 -4.35 6.58 5.40
CA VAL A 130 -5.73 6.97 5.65
C VAL A 130 -5.84 8.50 5.55
N GLN A 131 -6.74 8.96 4.70
CA GLN A 131 -6.99 10.39 4.54
C GLN A 131 -7.69 10.97 5.78
N VAL A 132 -7.22 12.13 6.24
CA VAL A 132 -7.84 12.90 7.32
C VAL A 132 -7.94 14.37 6.94
N ASP A 133 -8.98 15.08 7.44
CA ASP A 133 -9.19 16.48 7.13
C ASP A 133 -8.37 17.43 8.03
N ALA A 134 -7.99 16.96 9.24
CA ALA A 134 -7.21 17.72 10.22
C ALA A 134 -6.24 16.79 10.94
N ILE A 135 -5.02 16.74 10.45
CA ILE A 135 -4.04 15.73 10.87
C ILE A 135 -3.60 15.88 12.32
N GLU A 136 -3.51 17.11 12.86
CA GLU A 136 -3.20 17.33 14.26
C GLU A 136 -4.29 16.78 15.18
N VAL A 137 -5.55 16.99 14.82
CA VAL A 137 -6.71 16.48 15.59
C VAL A 137 -6.74 14.95 15.53
N ALA A 138 -6.56 14.38 14.34
CA ALA A 138 -6.51 12.93 14.16
C ALA A 138 -5.35 12.28 14.90
N SER A 139 -4.17 12.90 14.87
CA SER A 139 -2.97 12.44 15.59
C SER A 139 -3.14 12.50 17.10
N ALA A 140 -3.71 13.59 17.62
CA ALA A 140 -4.01 13.72 19.04
C ALA A 140 -5.02 12.65 19.50
N ARG A 141 -6.08 12.41 18.70
CA ARG A 141 -7.06 11.36 18.97
C ARG A 141 -6.43 9.97 18.95
N ALA A 142 -5.58 9.68 17.95
CA ALA A 142 -4.87 8.41 17.88
C ALA A 142 -4.04 8.14 19.14
N ARG A 143 -3.30 9.15 19.65
CA ARG A 143 -2.55 9.04 20.92
C ARG A 143 -3.46 8.72 22.09
N THR A 144 -4.62 9.38 22.23
CA THR A 144 -5.56 9.12 23.33
C THR A 144 -6.16 7.71 23.27
N LEU A 145 -6.18 7.12 22.09
CA LEU A 145 -6.63 5.74 21.87
C LEU A 145 -5.50 4.70 21.98
N GLY A 146 -4.30 5.12 22.41
CA GLY A 146 -3.16 4.24 22.65
C GLY A 146 -2.24 4.03 21.46
N ALA A 147 -2.41 4.76 20.36
CA ALA A 147 -1.51 4.68 19.24
C ALA A 147 -0.14 5.33 19.56
N ARG A 148 0.92 4.73 19.02
CA ARG A 148 2.28 5.29 19.06
C ARG A 148 2.56 6.02 17.73
N LEU A 149 3.03 7.26 17.83
CA LEU A 149 3.48 8.04 16.69
C LEU A 149 5.01 8.13 16.78
N PRO A 150 5.74 7.46 15.88
CA PRO A 150 7.19 7.25 16.01
C PRO A 150 8.03 8.50 15.73
N CYS A 151 7.47 9.46 15.00
CA CYS A 151 8.13 10.73 14.69
C CYS A 151 7.12 11.89 14.67
N ASP A 152 7.62 13.10 14.52
CA ASP A 152 6.80 14.29 14.33
C ASP A 152 6.10 14.27 12.97
N LEU A 153 5.05 15.07 12.86
CA LEU A 153 4.32 15.33 11.64
C LEU A 153 5.25 15.91 10.56
N MET A 154 5.24 15.33 9.38
CA MET A 154 6.11 15.71 8.27
C MET A 154 5.34 16.23 7.06
N PRO A 155 5.78 17.34 6.44
CA PRO A 155 5.26 17.76 5.15
C PRO A 155 5.82 16.87 4.02
N ILE A 156 4.96 16.52 3.06
CA ILE A 156 5.37 15.90 1.80
C ILE A 156 5.08 16.92 0.69
N PRO A 157 6.10 17.54 0.08
CA PRO A 157 5.92 18.55 -0.95
C PRO A 157 5.02 18.07 -2.09
N GLY A 158 3.98 18.88 -2.44
CA GLY A 158 3.02 18.56 -3.50
C GLY A 158 2.00 17.45 -3.17
N VAL A 159 2.07 16.84 -1.97
CA VAL A 159 1.15 15.77 -1.54
C VAL A 159 0.31 16.22 -0.34
N GLY A 160 0.95 16.67 0.72
CA GLY A 160 0.24 17.04 1.94
C GLY A 160 1.08 16.92 3.18
N ARG A 161 0.44 16.59 4.31
CA ARG A 161 1.08 16.37 5.59
C ARG A 161 0.87 14.93 6.04
N TRP A 162 1.91 14.30 6.55
CA TRP A 162 1.96 12.87 6.83
C TRP A 162 2.38 12.59 8.27
N GLN A 163 1.72 11.61 8.89
CA GLN A 163 2.00 11.15 10.25
C GLN A 163 1.99 9.63 10.31
N PRO A 164 3.14 8.97 10.48
CA PRO A 164 3.18 7.53 10.71
C PRO A 164 2.55 7.20 12.07
N THR A 165 1.87 6.07 12.11
CA THR A 165 1.08 5.66 13.26
C THR A 165 1.16 4.16 13.44
N TYR A 166 1.40 3.71 14.67
CA TYR A 166 1.24 2.32 15.09
C TYR A 166 0.03 2.22 16.01
N ASP A 167 -0.90 1.37 15.69
CA ASP A 167 -2.02 1.10 16.56
C ASP A 167 -1.59 0.35 17.85
N PRO A 168 -2.46 0.16 18.85
CA PRO A 168 -2.11 -0.57 20.07
C PRO A 168 -1.69 -2.03 19.84
N THR A 169 -2.03 -2.62 18.69
CA THR A 169 -1.60 -3.99 18.33
C THR A 169 -0.27 -4.03 17.59
N GLY A 170 0.25 -2.86 17.20
CA GLY A 170 1.49 -2.70 16.43
C GLY A 170 1.28 -2.68 14.91
N CYS A 171 0.03 -2.60 14.45
CA CYS A 171 -0.25 -2.43 13.03
C CYS A 171 0.17 -1.02 12.57
N GLU A 172 0.91 -0.97 11.47
CA GLU A 172 1.49 0.25 10.91
C GLU A 172 0.55 0.85 9.86
N THR A 173 0.22 2.13 10.02
CA THR A 173 -0.52 2.93 9.03
C THR A 173 0.01 4.35 9.02
N ALA A 174 -0.39 5.18 8.05
CA ALA A 174 -0.17 6.60 8.08
C ALA A 174 -1.48 7.38 8.03
N LEU A 175 -1.51 8.52 8.71
CA LEU A 175 -2.49 9.56 8.48
C LEU A 175 -1.94 10.51 7.40
N LEU A 176 -2.77 10.86 6.43
CA LEU A 176 -2.43 11.83 5.39
C LEU A 176 -3.51 12.91 5.32
N GLU A 177 -3.10 14.16 5.49
CA GLU A 177 -3.92 15.31 5.14
C GLU A 177 -3.44 15.84 3.78
N PRO A 178 -4.23 15.70 2.70
CA PRO A 178 -3.83 16.16 1.38
C PRO A 178 -3.67 17.68 1.33
N SER A 179 -2.71 18.17 0.54
CA SER A 179 -2.63 19.59 0.23
C SER A 179 -3.89 20.02 -0.54
N GLN A 180 -4.39 21.22 -0.30
CA GLN A 180 -5.60 21.75 -0.98
C GLN A 180 -5.45 21.83 -2.52
N CYS A 181 -4.24 21.70 -3.05
CA CYS A 181 -3.97 21.63 -4.50
C CYS A 181 -4.11 20.22 -5.09
N ALA A 182 -4.32 19.18 -4.29
CA ALA A 182 -4.41 17.78 -4.74
C ALA A 182 -5.85 17.33 -5.08
N THR A 183 -6.84 18.23 -5.02
CA THR A 183 -8.22 17.97 -5.47
C THR A 183 -8.39 18.40 -6.92
N GLY A 184 -7.62 17.79 -7.81
CA GLY A 184 -7.90 17.78 -9.23
C GLY A 184 -8.59 16.47 -9.63
N PRO A 185 -9.44 16.49 -10.67
CA PRO A 185 -10.29 15.38 -11.06
C PRO A 185 -9.54 14.12 -11.44
#